data_12f9b7dfb126bee5d352d3ca77986ab5
#
_entry.id   12f9b7dfb126bee5d352d3ca77986ab5
#
_cell.length_a   1.000
_cell.length_b   1.000
_cell.length_c   1.000
_cell.angle_alpha   90.00
_cell.angle_beta   90.00
_cell.angle_gamma   90.00
#
_symmetry.space_group_name_H-M   'P 1'
#
loop_
_entity.id
_entity.type
_entity.pdbx_description
1 polymer ?
#
loop_
_entity_poly.entity_id
_entity_poly.type
_entity_poly.pdbx_seq_one_letter_code
_entity_poly.pdbx_strand_id
1 'polypeptide(L)'
;MTESNHTASPPLRFAVIGGDLRMTHLCHRLMEEGHTVRALGCREDCLSGGLSRAEGRGRGEERIRICTTLQSAAEGADALILPLPATRDGSTVHCPRDPACTVTLKELGELVGRTPGLSLFGGRLPADFLNAVQQNATADTLIIDYYESEILQLRNAYLTAEAAIMTAMELTDSSLRDTPVAIVGYGRIGKYLSRLLHAWDVPVTVCARREEQLFEAASAGCRPLRIDPNVPSSGLASLRDDAAILFNTVPAQILPRDLLTGLKRDTLLIDLASAPFGVNDKDVREAAAENGLRYLRAPSLPGSYAPRDAGRIIADCILESMSRVGGEVNERQEGGNIL
;
A
#
# COMPACT_ATOMS: atom_id res chain seq x y z
N MET A 1 -8.97 -36.39 -21.77
CA MET A 1 -9.29 -35.59 -20.56
C MET A 1 -8.27 -36.00 -19.49
N THR A 2 -7.16 -35.31 -19.46
CA THR A 2 -6.11 -35.52 -18.44
C THR A 2 -6.37 -34.50 -17.33
N GLU A 3 -6.89 -34.99 -16.20
CA GLU A 3 -6.96 -34.23 -14.96
C GLU A 3 -5.55 -33.89 -14.52
N SER A 4 -5.21 -32.61 -14.60
CA SER A 4 -3.99 -32.08 -14.00
C SER A 4 -4.14 -32.19 -12.48
N ASN A 5 -3.50 -33.19 -11.88
CA ASN A 5 -3.27 -33.28 -10.45
C ASN A 5 -2.42 -32.06 -10.04
N HIS A 6 -3.04 -30.95 -9.69
CA HIS A 6 -2.40 -29.92 -8.90
C HIS A 6 -2.17 -30.54 -7.50
N THR A 7 -0.99 -31.05 -7.26
CA THR A 7 -0.53 -31.37 -5.91
C THR A 7 -0.51 -30.06 -5.12
N ALA A 8 -1.50 -29.91 -4.23
CA ALA A 8 -1.55 -28.73 -3.34
C ALA A 8 -0.26 -28.69 -2.53
N SER A 9 0.43 -27.56 -2.54
CA SER A 9 1.61 -27.34 -1.71
C SER A 9 1.26 -27.56 -0.23
N PRO A 10 2.17 -28.08 0.58
CA PRO A 10 1.90 -28.30 1.99
C PRO A 10 1.50 -27.01 2.70
N PRO A 11 0.60 -27.06 3.70
CA PRO A 11 0.18 -25.90 4.43
C PRO A 11 1.34 -25.23 5.14
N LEU A 12 1.51 -23.92 4.93
CA LEU A 12 2.54 -23.08 5.57
C LEU A 12 2.01 -22.50 6.89
N ARG A 13 2.93 -22.13 7.76
CA ARG A 13 2.68 -21.48 9.06
C ARG A 13 3.20 -20.07 9.04
N PHE A 14 2.33 -19.10 9.15
CA PHE A 14 2.66 -17.68 9.12
C PHE A 14 2.56 -17.04 10.50
N ALA A 15 3.55 -16.21 10.85
CA ALA A 15 3.49 -15.32 11.99
C ALA A 15 3.27 -13.88 11.47
N VAL A 16 2.13 -13.30 11.77
CA VAL A 16 1.77 -11.93 11.37
C VAL A 16 1.97 -11.00 12.56
N ILE A 17 2.84 -10.00 12.41
CA ILE A 17 3.26 -9.11 13.49
C ILE A 17 2.80 -7.68 13.21
N GLY A 18 1.90 -7.16 14.06
CA GLY A 18 1.43 -5.79 14.00
C GLY A 18 0.50 -5.47 12.83
N GLY A 19 0.37 -4.18 12.54
CA GLY A 19 -0.35 -3.63 11.40
C GLY A 19 -1.78 -3.17 11.70
N ASP A 20 -2.45 -2.71 10.65
CA ASP A 20 -3.82 -2.24 10.63
C ASP A 20 -4.80 -3.32 10.11
N LEU A 21 -6.03 -2.92 9.74
CA LEU A 21 -7.05 -3.85 9.22
C LEU A 21 -6.63 -4.66 8.00
N ARG A 22 -5.66 -4.17 7.20
CA ARG A 22 -5.10 -4.94 6.08
C ARG A 22 -4.50 -6.25 6.55
N MET A 23 -3.77 -6.23 7.68
CA MET A 23 -3.14 -7.44 8.23
C MET A 23 -4.19 -8.42 8.76
N THR A 24 -5.31 -7.94 9.29
CA THR A 24 -6.46 -8.80 9.65
C THR A 24 -7.00 -9.55 8.42
N HIS A 25 -7.23 -8.83 7.32
CA HIS A 25 -7.74 -9.45 6.09
C HIS A 25 -6.70 -10.33 5.39
N LEU A 26 -5.41 -10.00 5.51
CA LEU A 26 -4.31 -10.86 5.10
C LEU A 26 -4.34 -12.20 5.86
N CYS A 27 -4.51 -12.18 7.19
CA CYS A 27 -4.63 -13.39 7.99
C CYS A 27 -5.79 -14.29 7.49
N HIS A 28 -6.96 -13.70 7.24
CA HIS A 28 -8.11 -14.45 6.72
C HIS A 28 -7.82 -15.03 5.34
N ARG A 29 -7.16 -14.28 4.45
CA ARG A 29 -6.80 -14.76 3.12
C ARG A 29 -5.84 -15.94 3.16
N LEU A 30 -4.83 -15.90 4.03
CA LEU A 30 -3.90 -17.02 4.23
C LEU A 30 -4.62 -18.28 4.74
N MET A 31 -5.59 -18.12 5.63
CA MET A 31 -6.41 -19.25 6.12
C MET A 31 -7.35 -19.80 5.05
N GLU A 32 -7.95 -18.94 4.20
CA GLU A 32 -8.76 -19.36 3.05
C GLU A 32 -7.97 -20.28 2.10
N GLU A 33 -6.65 -20.06 1.99
CA GLU A 33 -5.73 -20.91 1.20
C GLU A 33 -5.23 -22.16 1.96
N GLY A 34 -5.73 -22.40 3.17
CA GLY A 34 -5.41 -23.61 3.95
C GLY A 34 -4.15 -23.51 4.80
N HIS A 35 -3.62 -22.32 4.99
CA HIS A 35 -2.44 -22.07 5.82
C HIS A 35 -2.83 -21.80 7.28
N THR A 36 -1.88 -21.94 8.22
CA THR A 36 -2.07 -21.60 9.62
C THR A 36 -1.47 -20.24 9.95
N VAL A 37 -2.15 -19.47 10.81
CA VAL A 37 -1.74 -18.11 11.15
C VAL A 37 -1.68 -17.91 12.66
N ARG A 38 -0.55 -17.37 13.13
CA ARG A 38 -0.37 -16.81 14.45
C ARG A 38 -0.23 -15.30 14.33
N ALA A 39 -0.95 -14.53 15.13
CA ALA A 39 -0.97 -13.08 15.04
C ALA A 39 -0.53 -12.44 16.36
N LEU A 40 0.35 -11.44 16.28
CA LEU A 40 0.78 -10.62 17.41
C LEU A 40 0.52 -9.15 17.09
N GLY A 41 -0.03 -8.39 18.06
CA GLY A 41 -0.39 -6.99 17.86
C GLY A 41 -1.65 -6.79 17.01
N CYS A 42 -2.46 -7.83 16.86
CA CYS A 42 -3.78 -7.79 16.25
C CYS A 42 -4.85 -7.99 17.34
N ARG A 43 -5.92 -7.20 17.31
CA ARG A 43 -7.01 -7.34 18.28
C ARG A 43 -7.96 -8.48 17.92
N GLU A 44 -8.45 -9.21 18.92
CA GLU A 44 -9.33 -10.35 18.76
C GLU A 44 -10.68 -9.98 18.13
N ASP A 45 -11.24 -8.83 18.49
CA ASP A 45 -12.49 -8.29 17.94
C ASP A 45 -12.43 -8.06 16.41
N CYS A 46 -11.24 -7.84 15.87
CA CYS A 46 -11.03 -7.66 14.44
C CYS A 46 -10.89 -9.00 13.69
N LEU A 47 -10.41 -10.04 14.36
CA LEU A 47 -10.16 -11.35 13.76
C LEU A 47 -11.39 -12.27 13.82
N SER A 48 -12.28 -12.05 14.77
CA SER A 48 -13.51 -12.87 14.96
C SER A 48 -14.68 -12.47 14.03
N GLY A 49 -14.68 -11.26 13.48
CA GLY A 49 -15.81 -10.72 12.70
C GLY A 49 -15.97 -11.26 11.27
N GLY A 50 -14.97 -11.98 10.73
CA GLY A 50 -15.00 -12.51 9.36
C GLY A 50 -15.63 -13.89 9.20
N LEU A 51 -15.74 -14.67 10.28
CA LEU A 51 -16.15 -16.08 10.24
C LEU A 51 -17.65 -16.33 10.51
N SER A 52 -18.42 -15.32 10.92
CA SER A 52 -19.83 -15.53 11.32
C SER A 52 -20.83 -15.64 10.15
N ARG A 53 -20.40 -15.67 8.89
CA ARG A 53 -21.30 -15.81 7.72
C ARG A 53 -21.00 -16.97 6.76
N ALA A 54 -20.12 -17.89 7.11
CA ALA A 54 -20.00 -19.15 6.39
C ALA A 54 -20.82 -20.22 7.11
N GLU A 55 -22.12 -20.20 6.95
CA GLU A 55 -22.99 -21.34 7.25
C GLU A 55 -22.55 -22.52 6.39
N GLY A 56 -22.02 -23.58 7.03
CA GLY A 56 -21.97 -24.92 6.47
C GLY A 56 -20.62 -25.47 6.04
N ARG A 57 -19.57 -25.43 6.86
CA ARG A 57 -18.50 -26.45 6.77
C ARG A 57 -18.08 -26.90 8.17
N GLY A 58 -18.25 -28.19 8.40
CA GLY A 58 -18.02 -28.82 9.67
C GLY A 58 -16.56 -29.08 10.00
N ARG A 59 -16.33 -29.22 11.30
CA ARG A 59 -15.19 -29.82 12.02
C ARG A 59 -13.80 -29.37 11.64
N GLY A 60 -13.23 -28.49 12.47
CA GLY A 60 -11.81 -28.14 12.51
C GLY A 60 -11.54 -26.70 12.14
N GLU A 61 -12.33 -25.73 12.65
CA GLU A 61 -11.99 -24.31 12.55
C GLU A 61 -10.69 -24.05 13.30
N GLU A 62 -9.56 -24.13 12.63
CA GLU A 62 -8.31 -23.53 13.09
C GLU A 62 -8.51 -22.03 13.09
N ARG A 63 -8.82 -21.49 14.26
CA ARG A 63 -8.92 -20.03 14.46
C ARG A 63 -7.53 -19.42 14.36
N ILE A 64 -7.43 -18.19 13.86
CA ILE A 64 -6.21 -17.39 13.98
C ILE A 64 -5.79 -17.37 15.44
N ARG A 65 -4.59 -17.87 15.74
CA ARG A 65 -4.08 -17.91 17.11
C ARG A 65 -3.46 -16.56 17.47
N ILE A 66 -4.07 -15.86 18.42
CA ILE A 66 -3.51 -14.62 18.96
C ILE A 66 -2.40 -14.95 19.95
N CYS A 67 -1.25 -14.30 19.75
CA CYS A 67 -0.06 -14.44 20.56
C CYS A 67 0.23 -13.14 21.33
N THR A 68 0.88 -13.28 22.49
CA THR A 68 1.27 -12.13 23.34
C THR A 68 2.76 -11.82 23.30
N THR A 69 3.56 -12.72 22.69
CA THR A 69 5.01 -12.53 22.57
C THR A 69 5.48 -12.89 21.15
N LEU A 70 6.58 -12.29 20.72
CA LEU A 70 7.21 -12.56 19.43
C LEU A 70 7.59 -14.05 19.31
N GLN A 71 8.16 -14.64 20.38
CA GLN A 71 8.55 -16.05 20.41
C GLN A 71 7.36 -16.96 20.18
N SER A 72 6.24 -16.71 20.87
CA SER A 72 5.04 -17.54 20.72
C SER A 72 4.39 -17.41 19.34
N ALA A 73 4.49 -16.24 18.70
CA ALA A 73 4.02 -16.04 17.35
C ALA A 73 4.91 -16.77 16.33
N ALA A 74 6.22 -16.66 16.47
CA ALA A 74 7.20 -17.20 15.52
C ALA A 74 7.48 -18.70 15.71
N GLU A 75 7.03 -19.33 16.80
CA GLU A 75 7.29 -20.73 17.09
C GLU A 75 6.80 -21.65 15.95
N GLY A 76 7.74 -22.29 15.26
CA GLY A 76 7.49 -23.16 14.13
C GLY A 76 6.91 -22.45 12.90
N ALA A 77 7.01 -21.14 12.79
CA ALA A 77 6.60 -20.40 11.60
C ALA A 77 7.59 -20.63 10.44
N ASP A 78 7.05 -20.67 9.22
CA ASP A 78 7.82 -20.75 7.98
C ASP A 78 8.14 -19.33 7.48
N ALA A 79 7.28 -18.35 7.85
CA ALA A 79 7.53 -16.93 7.51
C ALA A 79 6.94 -15.97 8.55
N LEU A 80 7.66 -14.86 8.76
CA LEU A 80 7.20 -13.65 9.46
C LEU A 80 6.66 -12.65 8.46
N ILE A 81 5.52 -12.03 8.76
CA ILE A 81 4.91 -11.00 7.93
C ILE A 81 4.73 -9.71 8.74
N LEU A 82 5.35 -8.64 8.25
CA LEU A 82 5.27 -7.29 8.81
C LEU A 82 4.30 -6.41 8.00
N PRO A 83 3.76 -5.31 8.56
CA PRO A 83 2.81 -4.44 7.87
C PRO A 83 3.43 -3.56 6.77
N LEU A 84 2.58 -2.74 6.15
CA LEU A 84 2.94 -1.68 5.20
C LEU A 84 2.48 -0.31 5.73
N PRO A 85 3.37 0.60 6.15
CA PRO A 85 4.81 0.38 6.28
C PRO A 85 5.14 -0.55 7.47
N ALA A 86 6.28 -1.24 7.39
CA ALA A 86 6.74 -2.11 8.46
C ALA A 86 7.00 -1.34 9.76
N THR A 87 7.50 -0.12 9.63
CA THR A 87 7.77 0.81 10.74
C THR A 87 7.42 2.25 10.36
N ARG A 88 7.19 3.11 11.35
CA ARG A 88 7.05 4.56 11.15
C ARG A 88 8.16 5.37 11.85
N ASP A 89 8.77 4.81 12.88
CA ASP A 89 9.84 5.43 13.66
C ASP A 89 11.24 4.89 13.32
N GLY A 90 11.31 3.92 12.39
CA GLY A 90 12.54 3.25 11.97
C GLY A 90 13.02 2.15 12.92
N SER A 91 12.37 1.94 14.07
CA SER A 91 12.85 1.04 15.13
C SER A 91 11.82 -0.01 15.57
N THR A 92 10.55 0.37 15.66
CA THR A 92 9.47 -0.53 16.12
C THR A 92 8.53 -0.90 14.97
N VAL A 93 7.93 -2.09 15.05
CA VAL A 93 6.91 -2.53 14.10
C VAL A 93 5.68 -1.62 14.22
N HIS A 94 5.15 -1.18 13.08
CA HIS A 94 3.96 -0.35 13.07
C HIS A 94 2.72 -1.12 13.53
N CYS A 95 2.22 -0.82 14.72
CA CYS A 95 1.17 -1.56 15.42
C CYS A 95 0.03 -0.63 15.89
N PRO A 96 -0.69 0.07 14.99
CA PRO A 96 -1.68 1.08 15.39
C PRO A 96 -2.91 0.50 16.07
N ARG A 97 -3.16 -0.81 15.96
CA ARG A 97 -4.30 -1.52 16.55
C ARG A 97 -4.03 -2.01 17.97
N ASP A 98 -2.76 -2.18 18.31
CA ASP A 98 -2.32 -2.58 19.64
C ASP A 98 -1.06 -1.79 20.05
N PRO A 99 -1.22 -0.61 20.64
CA PRO A 99 -0.09 0.21 21.07
C PRO A 99 0.81 -0.44 22.14
N ALA A 100 0.34 -1.51 22.80
CA ALA A 100 1.14 -2.26 23.76
C ALA A 100 2.12 -3.24 23.07
N CYS A 101 1.93 -3.52 21.80
CA CYS A 101 2.86 -4.32 21.00
C CYS A 101 4.09 -3.48 20.61
N THR A 102 5.21 -3.70 21.29
CA THR A 102 6.46 -2.93 21.13
C THR A 102 7.58 -3.77 20.49
N VAL A 103 7.25 -4.68 19.60
CA VAL A 103 8.25 -5.48 18.89
C VAL A 103 9.17 -4.58 18.06
N THR A 104 10.49 -4.74 18.25
CA THR A 104 11.49 -3.97 17.53
C THR A 104 11.98 -4.69 16.27
N LEU A 105 12.43 -3.92 15.27
CA LEU A 105 13.08 -4.49 14.08
C LEU A 105 14.36 -5.26 14.46
N LYS A 106 15.06 -4.83 15.51
CA LYS A 106 16.25 -5.51 16.02
C LYS A 106 15.92 -6.93 16.53
N GLU A 107 14.88 -7.09 17.35
CA GLU A 107 14.42 -8.40 17.85
C GLU A 107 14.00 -9.32 16.70
N LEU A 108 13.35 -8.78 15.68
CA LEU A 108 12.99 -9.52 14.47
C LEU A 108 14.22 -9.98 13.69
N GLY A 109 15.19 -9.10 13.48
CA GLY A 109 16.44 -9.44 12.78
C GLY A 109 17.23 -10.51 13.53
N GLU A 110 17.33 -10.42 14.85
CA GLU A 110 17.96 -11.42 15.69
C GLU A 110 17.23 -12.77 15.65
N LEU A 111 15.91 -12.75 15.61
CA LEU A 111 15.09 -13.96 15.52
C LEU A 111 15.30 -14.67 14.18
N VAL A 112 15.24 -13.94 13.06
CA VAL A 112 15.48 -14.49 11.71
C VAL A 112 16.89 -15.05 11.61
N GLY A 113 17.92 -14.34 12.10
CA GLY A 113 19.30 -14.82 12.08
C GLY A 113 19.56 -16.08 12.93
N ARG A 114 18.74 -16.35 13.95
CA ARG A 114 18.84 -17.56 14.80
C ARG A 114 17.98 -18.71 14.34
N THR A 115 17.07 -18.50 13.41
CA THR A 115 16.08 -19.49 12.98
C THR A 115 16.27 -19.81 11.50
N PRO A 116 17.04 -20.87 11.16
CA PRO A 116 17.27 -21.27 9.78
C PRO A 116 15.95 -21.52 9.03
N GLY A 117 15.86 -21.03 7.80
CA GLY A 117 14.68 -21.19 6.94
C GLY A 117 13.47 -20.28 7.27
N LEU A 118 13.52 -19.50 8.36
CA LEU A 118 12.46 -18.55 8.70
C LEU A 118 12.52 -17.34 7.77
N SER A 119 11.58 -17.27 6.83
CA SER A 119 11.48 -16.16 5.88
C SER A 119 10.89 -14.89 6.51
N LEU A 120 11.22 -13.73 5.94
CA LEU A 120 10.73 -12.41 6.38
C LEU A 120 10.13 -11.64 5.23
N PHE A 121 8.89 -11.21 5.39
CA PHE A 121 8.17 -10.33 4.48
C PHE A 121 7.78 -9.05 5.19
N GLY A 122 7.97 -7.89 4.55
CA GLY A 122 7.53 -6.61 5.09
C GLY A 122 7.27 -5.61 3.97
N GLY A 123 6.59 -4.51 4.29
CA GLY A 123 6.39 -3.45 3.31
C GLY A 123 7.16 -2.19 3.68
N ARG A 124 7.95 -1.65 2.77
CA ARG A 124 8.85 -0.51 2.99
C ARG A 124 9.80 -0.77 4.17
N LEU A 125 10.55 -1.84 4.07
CA LEU A 125 11.58 -2.18 5.04
C LEU A 125 12.73 -1.15 4.98
N PRO A 126 13.23 -0.66 6.13
CA PRO A 126 14.41 0.21 6.13
C PRO A 126 15.63 -0.49 5.53
N ALA A 127 16.41 0.21 4.70
CA ALA A 127 17.57 -0.37 4.02
C ALA A 127 18.62 -0.95 4.99
N ASP A 128 18.88 -0.22 6.09
CA ASP A 128 19.82 -0.68 7.12
C ASP A 128 19.34 -1.97 7.79
N PHE A 129 18.03 -2.09 8.03
CA PHE A 129 17.45 -3.31 8.58
C PHE A 129 17.56 -4.48 7.58
N LEU A 130 17.21 -4.27 6.31
CA LEU A 130 17.35 -5.27 5.25
C LEU A 130 18.81 -5.79 5.17
N ASN A 131 19.77 -4.89 5.10
CA ASN A 131 21.19 -5.24 5.03
C ASN A 131 21.63 -6.06 6.26
N ALA A 132 21.22 -5.65 7.46
CA ALA A 132 21.58 -6.34 8.70
C ALA A 132 20.98 -7.76 8.77
N VAL A 133 19.73 -7.94 8.34
CA VAL A 133 19.07 -9.24 8.37
C VAL A 133 19.68 -10.15 7.29
N GLN A 134 19.93 -9.65 6.07
CA GLN A 134 20.53 -10.41 4.98
C GLN A 134 21.93 -10.94 5.31
N GLN A 135 22.73 -10.19 6.05
CA GLN A 135 24.08 -10.62 6.49
C GLN A 135 24.04 -11.79 7.48
N ASN A 136 22.98 -11.95 8.24
CA ASN A 136 22.84 -12.94 9.29
C ASN A 136 21.92 -14.12 8.92
N ALA A 137 21.20 -14.01 7.81
CA ALA A 137 20.26 -15.03 7.34
C ALA A 137 20.98 -16.22 6.71
N THR A 138 20.35 -17.39 6.77
CA THR A 138 20.81 -18.60 6.04
C THR A 138 20.43 -18.52 4.56
N ALA A 139 21.09 -19.33 3.73
CA ALA A 139 20.85 -19.35 2.28
C ALA A 139 19.40 -19.69 1.90
N ASP A 140 18.67 -20.41 2.76
CA ASP A 140 17.28 -20.82 2.54
C ASP A 140 16.25 -19.81 3.07
N THR A 141 16.71 -18.68 3.63
CA THR A 141 15.85 -17.64 4.19
C THR A 141 15.50 -16.61 3.13
N LEU A 142 14.20 -16.40 2.86
CA LEU A 142 13.72 -15.29 2.03
C LEU A 142 13.57 -14.03 2.87
N ILE A 143 14.11 -12.92 2.37
CA ILE A 143 13.92 -11.59 2.95
C ILE A 143 13.40 -10.69 1.85
N ILE A 144 12.12 -10.35 1.89
CA ILE A 144 11.43 -9.68 0.79
C ILE A 144 10.69 -8.45 1.30
N ASP A 145 11.00 -7.31 0.70
CA ASP A 145 10.11 -6.15 0.74
C ASP A 145 9.03 -6.34 -0.33
N TYR A 146 7.83 -6.77 0.08
CA TYR A 146 6.75 -7.00 -0.87
C TYR A 146 6.23 -5.71 -1.53
N TYR A 147 6.58 -4.52 -0.98
CA TYR A 147 6.23 -3.25 -1.62
C TYR A 147 7.02 -2.97 -2.89
N GLU A 148 8.14 -3.66 -3.11
CA GLU A 148 8.90 -3.59 -4.36
C GLU A 148 8.20 -4.32 -5.54
N SER A 149 7.17 -5.11 -5.28
CA SER A 149 6.36 -5.75 -6.31
C SER A 149 5.58 -4.70 -7.12
N GLU A 150 5.86 -4.61 -8.43
CA GLU A 150 5.15 -3.70 -9.34
C GLU A 150 3.65 -4.02 -9.39
N ILE A 151 3.27 -5.29 -9.38
CA ILE A 151 1.86 -5.71 -9.38
C ILE A 151 1.15 -5.26 -8.11
N LEU A 152 1.79 -5.40 -6.94
CA LEU A 152 1.24 -4.89 -5.68
C LEU A 152 1.08 -3.38 -5.73
N GLN A 153 2.09 -2.65 -6.21
CA GLN A 153 2.04 -1.19 -6.32
C GLN A 153 0.94 -0.71 -7.28
N LEU A 154 0.74 -1.40 -8.41
CA LEU A 154 -0.32 -1.08 -9.37
C LEU A 154 -1.71 -1.30 -8.75
N ARG A 155 -1.94 -2.47 -8.13
CA ARG A 155 -3.21 -2.76 -7.45
C ARG A 155 -3.50 -1.78 -6.32
N ASN A 156 -2.49 -1.47 -5.50
CA ASN A 156 -2.60 -0.50 -4.41
C ASN A 156 -2.87 0.93 -4.93
N ALA A 157 -2.29 1.31 -6.07
CA ALA A 157 -2.56 2.61 -6.70
C ALA A 157 -3.99 2.73 -7.21
N TYR A 158 -4.58 1.64 -7.70
CA TYR A 158 -5.99 1.61 -8.09
C TYR A 158 -6.90 1.87 -6.88
N LEU A 159 -6.71 1.15 -5.77
CA LEU A 159 -7.46 1.39 -4.52
C LEU A 159 -7.27 2.82 -3.98
N THR A 160 -6.07 3.38 -4.14
CA THR A 160 -5.81 4.78 -3.77
C THR A 160 -6.61 5.74 -4.62
N ALA A 161 -6.73 5.49 -5.93
CA ALA A 161 -7.49 6.34 -6.83
C ALA A 161 -9.00 6.31 -6.53
N GLU A 162 -9.57 5.11 -6.27
CA GLU A 162 -10.97 4.99 -5.85
C GLU A 162 -11.24 5.74 -4.54
N ALA A 163 -10.38 5.53 -3.54
CA ALA A 163 -10.50 6.20 -2.24
C ALA A 163 -10.37 7.72 -2.36
N ALA A 164 -9.50 8.22 -3.24
CA ALA A 164 -9.34 9.65 -3.46
C ALA A 164 -10.60 10.27 -4.09
N ILE A 165 -11.23 9.58 -5.04
CA ILE A 165 -12.49 10.02 -5.65
C ILE A 165 -13.61 10.03 -4.60
N MET A 166 -13.76 8.96 -3.82
CA MET A 166 -14.74 8.90 -2.72
C MET A 166 -14.53 10.06 -1.75
N THR A 167 -13.29 10.29 -1.32
CA THR A 167 -12.94 11.41 -0.43
C THR A 167 -13.31 12.77 -1.02
N ALA A 168 -13.07 12.97 -2.33
CA ALA A 168 -13.48 14.22 -2.99
C ALA A 168 -14.99 14.37 -3.01
N MET A 169 -15.74 13.30 -3.28
CA MET A 169 -17.21 13.33 -3.26
C MET A 169 -17.78 13.64 -1.85
N GLU A 170 -17.18 13.10 -0.80
CA GLU A 170 -17.57 13.37 0.59
C GLU A 170 -17.28 14.81 1.02
N LEU A 171 -16.26 15.42 0.43
CA LEU A 171 -15.82 16.77 0.78
C LEU A 171 -16.38 17.86 -0.16
N THR A 172 -17.16 17.50 -1.17
CA THR A 172 -17.81 18.44 -2.08
C THR A 172 -19.32 18.28 -2.02
N ASP A 173 -20.03 19.37 -2.24
CA ASP A 173 -21.49 19.42 -2.34
C ASP A 173 -21.99 19.51 -3.80
N SER A 174 -21.06 19.38 -4.75
CA SER A 174 -21.32 19.49 -6.19
C SER A 174 -21.02 18.16 -6.90
N SER A 175 -21.70 17.94 -8.03
CA SER A 175 -21.42 16.81 -8.91
C SER A 175 -19.98 16.90 -9.45
N LEU A 176 -19.23 15.79 -9.39
CA LEU A 176 -17.89 15.75 -9.98
C LEU A 176 -17.89 15.98 -11.49
N ARG A 177 -18.97 15.59 -12.20
CA ARG A 177 -19.11 15.80 -13.64
C ARG A 177 -18.99 17.26 -14.03
N ASP A 178 -19.51 18.17 -13.20
CA ASP A 178 -19.51 19.61 -13.45
C ASP A 178 -18.36 20.32 -12.70
N THR A 179 -17.47 19.55 -12.08
CA THR A 179 -16.38 20.06 -11.26
C THR A 179 -15.06 19.86 -11.94
N PRO A 180 -14.34 20.92 -12.38
CA PRO A 180 -13.02 20.77 -12.98
C PRO A 180 -12.01 20.22 -11.98
N VAL A 181 -11.34 19.13 -12.36
CA VAL A 181 -10.35 18.43 -11.54
C VAL A 181 -8.97 18.57 -12.15
N ALA A 182 -7.97 18.91 -11.33
CA ALA A 182 -6.57 18.83 -11.72
C ALA A 182 -5.84 17.70 -10.96
N ILE A 183 -4.98 16.99 -11.67
CA ILE A 183 -4.14 15.93 -11.13
C ILE A 183 -2.68 16.33 -11.33
N VAL A 184 -1.96 16.56 -10.24
CA VAL A 184 -0.53 16.85 -10.25
C VAL A 184 0.25 15.55 -10.10
N GLY A 185 0.95 15.19 -11.18
CA GLY A 185 1.63 13.91 -11.34
C GLY A 185 0.84 12.89 -12.17
N TYR A 186 1.55 12.20 -13.07
CA TYR A 186 0.99 11.17 -13.94
C TYR A 186 1.75 9.85 -13.79
N GLY A 187 1.91 9.44 -12.51
CA GLY A 187 2.40 8.13 -12.12
C GLY A 187 1.25 7.11 -12.03
N ARG A 188 1.46 5.99 -11.32
CA ARG A 188 0.46 4.91 -11.16
C ARG A 188 -0.89 5.44 -10.66
N ILE A 189 -0.91 6.24 -9.59
CA ILE A 189 -2.15 6.81 -9.02
C ILE A 189 -2.79 7.80 -9.99
N GLY A 190 -2.01 8.75 -10.55
CA GLY A 190 -2.52 9.77 -11.47
C GLY A 190 -3.16 9.16 -12.72
N LYS A 191 -2.60 8.06 -13.25
CA LYS A 191 -3.17 7.33 -14.39
C LYS A 191 -4.52 6.68 -14.06
N TYR A 192 -4.65 6.07 -12.89
CA TYR A 192 -5.93 5.48 -12.48
C TYR A 192 -6.98 6.56 -12.18
N LEU A 193 -6.60 7.61 -11.46
CA LEU A 193 -7.48 8.75 -11.19
C LEU A 193 -8.03 9.36 -12.48
N SER A 194 -7.15 9.69 -13.42
CA SER A 194 -7.58 10.31 -14.68
C SER A 194 -8.52 9.40 -15.47
N ARG A 195 -8.23 8.09 -15.52
CA ARG A 195 -9.08 7.11 -16.22
C ARG A 195 -10.46 6.99 -15.57
N LEU A 196 -10.54 6.88 -14.24
CA LEU A 196 -11.80 6.75 -13.52
C LEU A 196 -12.64 8.02 -13.66
N LEU A 197 -12.05 9.19 -13.47
CA LEU A 197 -12.74 10.47 -13.60
C LEU A 197 -13.21 10.73 -15.04
N HIS A 198 -12.38 10.42 -16.03
CA HIS A 198 -12.75 10.55 -17.44
C HIS A 198 -13.92 9.66 -17.82
N ALA A 199 -14.01 8.45 -17.27
CA ALA A 199 -15.14 7.53 -17.50
C ALA A 199 -16.47 8.09 -16.95
N TRP A 200 -16.44 9.09 -16.08
CA TRP A 200 -17.60 9.81 -15.53
C TRP A 200 -17.81 11.17 -16.21
N ASP A 201 -17.17 11.43 -17.35
CA ASP A 201 -17.21 12.72 -18.07
C ASP A 201 -16.71 13.92 -17.24
N VAL A 202 -15.86 13.69 -16.23
CA VAL A 202 -15.28 14.77 -15.42
C VAL A 202 -14.22 15.51 -16.23
N PRO A 203 -14.21 16.88 -16.27
CA PRO A 203 -13.15 17.65 -16.90
C PRO A 203 -11.82 17.49 -16.13
N VAL A 204 -10.86 16.74 -16.68
CA VAL A 204 -9.57 16.45 -16.02
C VAL A 204 -8.42 17.18 -16.71
N THR A 205 -7.64 17.93 -15.92
CA THR A 205 -6.35 18.48 -16.31
C THR A 205 -5.24 17.67 -15.64
N VAL A 206 -4.31 17.13 -16.42
CA VAL A 206 -3.14 16.38 -15.90
C VAL A 206 -1.90 17.24 -16.00
N CYS A 207 -1.26 17.47 -14.86
CA CYS A 207 -0.02 18.25 -14.75
C CYS A 207 1.17 17.30 -14.62
N ALA A 208 2.10 17.31 -15.58
CA ALA A 208 3.25 16.42 -15.59
C ALA A 208 4.51 17.12 -16.14
N ARG A 209 5.69 16.55 -15.83
CA ARG A 209 6.99 17.09 -16.29
C ARG A 209 7.41 16.53 -17.65
N ARG A 210 7.17 15.21 -17.86
CA ARG A 210 7.67 14.47 -19.00
C ARG A 210 6.70 14.54 -20.16
N GLU A 211 7.23 14.73 -21.37
CA GLU A 211 6.45 14.83 -22.60
C GLU A 211 5.63 13.55 -22.86
N GLU A 212 6.22 12.38 -22.59
CA GLU A 212 5.53 11.11 -22.77
C GLU A 212 4.28 11.00 -21.88
N GLN A 213 4.36 11.51 -20.64
CA GLN A 213 3.22 11.54 -19.72
C GLN A 213 2.12 12.49 -20.19
N LEU A 214 2.49 13.66 -20.74
CA LEU A 214 1.54 14.63 -21.28
C LEU A 214 0.85 14.09 -22.53
N PHE A 215 1.60 13.45 -23.43
CA PHE A 215 1.05 12.80 -24.62
C PHE A 215 0.08 11.67 -24.23
N GLU A 216 0.47 10.82 -23.30
CA GLU A 216 -0.38 9.73 -22.80
C GLU A 216 -1.68 10.26 -22.15
N ALA A 217 -1.58 11.33 -21.34
CA ALA A 217 -2.74 11.98 -20.72
C ALA A 217 -3.68 12.58 -21.78
N ALA A 218 -3.13 13.26 -22.79
CA ALA A 218 -3.91 13.81 -23.90
C ALA A 218 -4.62 12.68 -24.68
N SER A 219 -3.92 11.59 -24.97
CA SER A 219 -4.48 10.41 -25.65
C SER A 219 -5.60 9.72 -24.85
N ALA A 220 -5.57 9.87 -23.51
CA ALA A 220 -6.61 9.41 -22.60
C ALA A 220 -7.78 10.41 -22.42
N GLY A 221 -7.83 11.49 -23.20
CA GLY A 221 -8.90 12.50 -23.16
C GLY A 221 -8.74 13.58 -22.09
N CYS A 222 -7.61 13.63 -21.41
CA CYS A 222 -7.33 14.68 -20.42
C CYS A 222 -6.67 15.90 -21.06
N ARG A 223 -6.86 17.08 -20.47
CA ARG A 223 -6.11 18.28 -20.83
C ARG A 223 -4.69 18.20 -20.26
N PRO A 224 -3.62 18.12 -21.08
CA PRO A 224 -2.26 18.09 -20.58
C PRO A 224 -1.79 19.49 -20.17
N LEU A 225 -1.05 19.58 -19.07
CA LEU A 225 -0.42 20.81 -18.59
C LEU A 225 1.02 20.51 -18.18
N ARG A 226 1.98 21.18 -18.82
CA ARG A 226 3.40 20.98 -18.54
C ARG A 226 3.81 21.69 -17.26
N ILE A 227 4.51 21.00 -16.37
CA ILE A 227 5.18 21.56 -15.20
C ILE A 227 6.67 21.67 -15.51
N ASP A 228 7.24 22.89 -15.40
CA ASP A 228 8.68 23.07 -15.41
C ASP A 228 9.24 22.71 -14.01
N PRO A 229 10.18 21.76 -13.90
CA PRO A 229 10.76 21.40 -12.61
C PRO A 229 11.58 22.53 -11.97
N ASN A 230 12.05 23.48 -12.76
CA ASN A 230 12.83 24.63 -12.28
C ASN A 230 11.95 25.81 -11.86
N VAL A 231 10.75 25.91 -12.44
CA VAL A 231 9.77 26.97 -12.16
C VAL A 231 8.38 26.33 -12.07
N PRO A 232 8.10 25.53 -11.04
CA PRO A 232 6.83 24.77 -10.95
C PRO A 232 5.58 25.66 -11.04
N SER A 233 5.64 26.86 -10.49
CA SER A 233 4.53 27.81 -10.51
C SER A 233 4.16 28.31 -11.91
N SER A 234 5.08 28.31 -12.87
CA SER A 234 4.82 28.86 -14.22
C SER A 234 3.78 28.03 -14.99
N GLY A 235 3.90 26.71 -14.97
CA GLY A 235 2.94 25.81 -15.60
C GLY A 235 1.62 25.70 -14.81
N LEU A 236 1.70 25.68 -13.49
CA LEU A 236 0.54 25.49 -12.61
C LEU A 236 -0.31 26.77 -12.46
N ALA A 237 0.19 27.94 -12.88
CA ALA A 237 -0.55 29.20 -12.76
C ALA A 237 -1.93 29.16 -13.45
N SER A 238 -2.07 28.40 -14.55
CA SER A 238 -3.35 28.25 -15.26
C SER A 238 -4.40 27.44 -14.47
N LEU A 239 -4.02 26.75 -13.39
CA LEU A 239 -4.97 26.06 -12.52
C LEU A 239 -5.72 27.00 -11.58
N ARG A 240 -5.25 28.24 -11.41
CA ARG A 240 -5.81 29.20 -10.46
C ARG A 240 -7.29 29.45 -10.66
N ASP A 241 -7.71 29.53 -11.91
CA ASP A 241 -9.10 29.82 -12.26
C ASP A 241 -9.89 28.57 -12.64
N ASP A 242 -9.19 27.48 -13.01
CA ASP A 242 -9.82 26.32 -13.64
C ASP A 242 -10.05 25.14 -12.69
N ALA A 243 -9.27 24.99 -11.61
CA ALA A 243 -9.39 23.80 -10.76
C ALA A 243 -10.24 24.06 -9.51
N ALA A 244 -11.30 23.29 -9.34
CA ALA A 244 -12.09 23.25 -8.10
C ALA A 244 -11.59 22.14 -7.14
N ILE A 245 -11.07 21.04 -7.70
CA ILE A 245 -10.41 19.97 -6.94
C ILE A 245 -9.01 19.77 -7.52
N LEU A 246 -8.02 19.68 -6.63
CA LEU A 246 -6.64 19.42 -6.97
C LEU A 246 -6.14 18.18 -6.24
N PHE A 247 -5.80 17.11 -6.97
CA PHE A 247 -5.13 15.95 -6.42
C PHE A 247 -3.62 16.06 -6.62
N ASN A 248 -2.85 15.98 -5.55
CA ASN A 248 -1.40 15.82 -5.66
C ASN A 248 -0.99 14.37 -5.47
N THR A 249 -0.21 13.84 -6.42
CA THR A 249 0.35 12.48 -6.36
C THR A 249 1.88 12.47 -6.33
N VAL A 250 2.53 13.64 -6.32
CA VAL A 250 3.98 13.79 -6.38
C VAL A 250 4.57 13.94 -4.98
N PRO A 251 5.47 13.03 -4.54
CA PRO A 251 6.09 13.08 -3.21
C PRO A 251 7.27 14.07 -3.18
N ALA A 252 7.03 15.31 -3.57
CA ALA A 252 7.98 16.42 -3.54
C ALA A 252 7.21 17.74 -3.42
N GLN A 253 7.77 18.71 -2.73
CA GLN A 253 7.15 20.02 -2.51
C GLN A 253 7.14 20.85 -3.82
N ILE A 254 6.20 20.54 -4.71
CA ILE A 254 6.07 21.18 -6.03
C ILE A 254 4.91 22.16 -6.13
N LEU A 255 4.12 22.30 -5.08
CA LEU A 255 3.00 23.24 -4.98
C LEU A 255 3.42 24.41 -4.08
N PRO A 256 4.03 25.47 -4.62
CA PRO A 256 4.56 26.56 -3.82
C PRO A 256 3.45 27.49 -3.33
N ARG A 257 3.77 28.31 -2.33
CA ARG A 257 2.85 29.24 -1.67
C ARG A 257 2.09 30.12 -2.65
N ASP A 258 2.78 30.75 -3.59
CA ASP A 258 2.19 31.68 -4.57
C ASP A 258 1.17 31.01 -5.50
N LEU A 259 1.33 29.70 -5.77
CA LEU A 259 0.30 28.92 -6.44
C LEU A 259 -0.90 28.71 -5.51
N LEU A 260 -0.68 28.24 -4.29
CA LEU A 260 -1.75 27.87 -3.34
C LEU A 260 -2.62 29.07 -3.00
N THR A 261 -2.01 30.24 -2.72
CA THR A 261 -2.73 31.49 -2.43
C THR A 261 -3.45 32.08 -3.65
N GLY A 262 -2.97 31.74 -4.85
CA GLY A 262 -3.58 32.15 -6.11
C GLY A 262 -4.67 31.20 -6.64
N LEU A 263 -4.92 30.05 -6.00
CA LEU A 263 -6.01 29.15 -6.39
C LEU A 263 -7.37 29.79 -6.16
N LYS A 264 -8.36 29.33 -6.94
CA LYS A 264 -9.75 29.75 -6.77
C LYS A 264 -10.19 29.54 -5.32
N ARG A 265 -11.03 30.45 -4.83
CA ARG A 265 -11.59 30.35 -3.48
C ARG A 265 -12.25 29.00 -3.27
N ASP A 266 -12.05 28.44 -2.06
CA ASP A 266 -12.60 27.17 -1.62
C ASP A 266 -12.14 25.95 -2.44
N THR A 267 -11.07 26.07 -3.25
CA THR A 267 -10.46 24.90 -3.93
C THR A 267 -10.12 23.82 -2.91
N LEU A 268 -10.47 22.56 -3.24
CA LEU A 268 -10.13 21.40 -2.44
C LEU A 268 -8.84 20.76 -2.92
N LEU A 269 -7.78 20.83 -2.11
CA LEU A 269 -6.51 20.15 -2.35
C LEU A 269 -6.45 18.85 -1.52
N ILE A 270 -6.37 17.70 -2.21
CA ILE A 270 -6.17 16.38 -1.61
C ILE A 270 -4.76 15.89 -1.94
N ASP A 271 -3.90 15.83 -0.92
CA ASP A 271 -2.51 15.37 -1.07
C ASP A 271 -2.40 13.87 -0.78
N LEU A 272 -2.28 13.08 -1.86
CA LEU A 272 -2.15 11.62 -1.84
C LEU A 272 -0.70 11.15 -1.73
N ALA A 273 0.24 12.08 -1.84
CA ALA A 273 1.66 11.76 -1.85
C ALA A 273 2.14 11.23 -0.49
N SER A 274 3.16 10.39 -0.54
CA SER A 274 3.95 10.06 0.66
C SER A 274 4.83 11.23 1.08
N ALA A 275 5.38 11.21 2.29
CA ALA A 275 6.39 12.19 2.70
C ALA A 275 7.52 12.29 1.65
N PRO A 276 8.03 13.51 1.38
CA PRO A 276 7.83 14.78 2.08
C PRO A 276 6.55 15.54 1.73
N PHE A 277 5.56 14.93 1.03
CA PHE A 277 4.30 15.52 0.57
C PHE A 277 4.47 16.58 -0.52
N GLY A 278 3.35 17.00 -1.14
CA GLY A 278 3.37 18.00 -2.23
C GLY A 278 3.43 19.44 -1.78
N VAL A 279 3.13 19.69 -0.50
CA VAL A 279 2.98 21.03 0.07
C VAL A 279 3.68 21.17 1.41
N ASN A 280 4.03 22.41 1.75
CA ASN A 280 4.49 22.79 3.07
C ASN A 280 3.30 23.17 3.96
N ASP A 281 3.27 22.73 5.21
CA ASP A 281 2.16 22.99 6.14
C ASP A 281 1.95 24.48 6.45
N LYS A 282 3.01 25.29 6.42
CA LYS A 282 2.93 26.73 6.60
C LYS A 282 2.21 27.38 5.42
N ASP A 283 2.58 27.00 4.20
CA ASP A 283 2.01 27.56 2.96
C ASP A 283 0.52 27.22 2.84
N VAL A 284 0.14 26.01 3.26
CA VAL A 284 -1.28 25.59 3.33
C VAL A 284 -2.08 26.44 4.30
N ARG A 285 -1.55 26.70 5.51
CA ARG A 285 -2.26 27.54 6.49
C ARG A 285 -2.43 28.97 6.02
N GLU A 286 -1.41 29.52 5.34
CA GLU A 286 -1.49 30.86 4.76
C GLU A 286 -2.53 30.93 3.64
N ALA A 287 -2.54 29.96 2.73
CA ALA A 287 -3.54 29.89 1.65
C ALA A 287 -4.96 29.69 2.18
N ALA A 288 -5.15 28.85 3.22
CA ALA A 288 -6.44 28.68 3.85
C ALA A 288 -6.98 29.99 4.45
N ALA A 289 -6.09 30.84 5.02
CA ALA A 289 -6.46 32.14 5.55
C ALA A 289 -6.74 33.19 4.46
N GLU A 290 -6.00 33.17 3.36
CA GLU A 290 -6.08 34.17 2.29
C GLU A 290 -7.26 33.91 1.32
N ASN A 291 -7.42 32.66 0.84
CA ASN A 291 -8.41 32.30 -0.18
C ASN A 291 -9.37 31.15 0.21
N GLY A 292 -9.34 30.69 1.47
CA GLY A 292 -10.21 29.61 1.91
C GLY A 292 -9.82 28.23 1.39
N LEU A 293 -8.55 27.99 0.99
CA LEU A 293 -8.07 26.69 0.53
C LEU A 293 -8.45 25.58 1.51
N ARG A 294 -9.15 24.59 1.00
CA ARG A 294 -9.49 23.37 1.76
C ARG A 294 -8.43 22.30 1.51
N TYR A 295 -7.76 21.85 2.54
CA TYR A 295 -6.66 20.90 2.41
C TYR A 295 -6.87 19.63 3.20
N LEU A 296 -6.67 18.51 2.54
CA LEU A 296 -6.63 17.20 3.17
C LEU A 296 -5.33 16.46 2.80
N ARG A 297 -4.57 16.08 3.80
CA ARG A 297 -3.46 15.12 3.64
C ARG A 297 -4.03 13.71 3.81
N ALA A 298 -3.96 12.90 2.77
CA ALA A 298 -4.59 11.58 2.71
C ALA A 298 -3.62 10.46 2.30
N PRO A 299 -2.53 10.22 3.06
CA PRO A 299 -1.63 9.12 2.80
C PRO A 299 -2.29 7.78 3.22
N SER A 300 -1.88 6.69 2.56
CA SER A 300 -2.28 5.32 2.95
C SER A 300 -3.79 5.02 2.86
N LEU A 301 -4.51 5.67 1.97
CA LEU A 301 -5.96 5.50 1.75
C LEU A 301 -6.41 4.03 1.60
N PRO A 302 -5.69 3.11 0.92
CA PRO A 302 -6.16 1.72 0.79
C PRO A 302 -6.40 1.02 2.12
N GLY A 303 -5.62 1.36 3.15
CA GLY A 303 -5.78 0.76 4.49
C GLY A 303 -7.06 1.16 5.23
N SER A 304 -7.62 2.32 4.93
CA SER A 304 -8.87 2.82 5.51
C SER A 304 -10.08 2.60 4.61
N TYR A 305 -9.89 2.71 3.31
CA TYR A 305 -10.96 2.61 2.31
C TYR A 305 -11.32 1.15 1.98
N ALA A 306 -10.34 0.34 1.57
CA ALA A 306 -10.53 -1.02 1.13
C ALA A 306 -9.53 -1.99 1.81
N PRO A 307 -9.54 -2.09 3.16
CA PRO A 307 -8.56 -2.89 3.89
C PRO A 307 -8.61 -4.37 3.53
N ARG A 308 -9.78 -4.89 3.14
CA ARG A 308 -9.95 -6.27 2.69
C ARG A 308 -9.15 -6.55 1.43
N ASP A 309 -9.34 -5.73 0.40
CA ASP A 309 -8.68 -5.95 -0.89
C ASP A 309 -7.18 -5.64 -0.78
N ALA A 310 -6.81 -4.60 -0.04
CA ALA A 310 -5.42 -4.27 0.22
C ALA A 310 -4.69 -5.40 1.00
N GLY A 311 -5.36 -6.03 1.97
CA GLY A 311 -4.82 -7.18 2.69
C GLY A 311 -4.67 -8.42 1.81
N ARG A 312 -5.65 -8.70 0.94
CA ARG A 312 -5.59 -9.79 -0.05
C ARG A 312 -4.46 -9.60 -1.06
N ILE A 313 -4.28 -8.39 -1.56
CA ILE A 313 -3.18 -8.07 -2.49
C ILE A 313 -1.82 -8.38 -1.86
N ILE A 314 -1.63 -8.05 -0.58
CA ILE A 314 -0.38 -8.36 0.15
C ILE A 314 -0.24 -9.87 0.31
N ALA A 315 -1.30 -10.58 0.74
CA ALA A 315 -1.26 -12.03 0.92
C ALA A 315 -0.91 -12.76 -0.38
N ASP A 316 -1.59 -12.42 -1.48
CA ASP A 316 -1.35 -13.02 -2.80
C ASP A 316 0.11 -12.80 -3.25
N CYS A 317 0.68 -11.61 -3.04
CA CYS A 317 2.08 -11.31 -3.35
C CYS A 317 3.07 -12.17 -2.53
N ILE A 318 2.78 -12.39 -1.24
CA ILE A 318 3.60 -13.24 -0.37
C ILE A 318 3.52 -14.71 -0.79
N LEU A 319 2.31 -15.23 -1.05
CA LEU A 319 2.09 -16.60 -1.50
C LEU A 319 2.77 -16.90 -2.84
N GLU A 320 2.69 -15.97 -3.79
CA GLU A 320 3.43 -16.08 -5.06
C GLU A 320 4.95 -16.13 -4.85
N SER A 321 5.47 -15.35 -3.91
CA SER A 321 6.91 -15.33 -3.60
C SER A 321 7.36 -16.65 -2.96
N MET A 322 6.56 -17.21 -2.05
CA MET A 322 6.85 -18.50 -1.41
C MET A 322 6.79 -19.67 -2.41
N SER A 323 5.83 -19.67 -3.34
CA SER A 323 5.66 -20.75 -4.31
C SER A 323 6.79 -20.81 -5.35
N ARG A 324 7.35 -19.67 -5.76
CA ARG A 324 8.49 -19.62 -6.70
C ARG A 324 9.72 -20.33 -6.17
N VAL A 325 10.00 -20.16 -4.87
CA VAL A 325 11.17 -20.78 -4.25
C VAL A 325 10.96 -22.28 -4.03
N GLY A 326 9.75 -22.69 -3.66
CA GLY A 326 9.41 -24.12 -3.58
C GLY A 326 9.57 -24.86 -4.92
N GLY A 327 9.28 -24.19 -6.04
CA GLY A 327 9.51 -24.72 -7.40
C GLY A 327 10.99 -24.85 -7.77
N GLU A 328 11.79 -23.85 -7.50
CA GLU A 328 13.25 -23.87 -7.79
C GLU A 328 14.02 -24.90 -6.95
N VAL A 329 13.58 -25.17 -5.72
CA VAL A 329 14.17 -26.20 -4.85
C VAL A 329 13.86 -27.60 -5.37
N ASN A 330 12.63 -27.86 -5.85
CA ASN A 330 12.25 -29.14 -6.43
C ASN A 330 12.99 -29.42 -7.75
N GLU A 331 13.15 -28.44 -8.64
CA GLU A 331 13.91 -28.62 -9.89
C GLU A 331 15.40 -28.93 -9.65
N ARG A 332 16.00 -28.37 -8.61
CA ARG A 332 17.40 -28.68 -8.23
C ARG A 332 17.57 -30.07 -7.61
N GLN A 333 16.53 -30.59 -6.94
CA GLN A 333 16.55 -31.96 -6.37
C GLN A 333 16.30 -33.02 -7.45
N GLU A 334 15.46 -32.75 -8.44
CA GLU A 334 15.21 -33.67 -9.55
C GLU A 334 16.34 -33.69 -10.60
N GLY A 335 17.01 -32.54 -10.80
CA GLY A 335 18.17 -32.43 -11.70
C GLY A 335 19.47 -33.03 -11.15
N GLY A 336 19.55 -33.34 -9.86
CA GLY A 336 20.70 -33.93 -9.18
C GLY A 336 20.84 -35.48 -9.24
N ASN A 337 19.84 -36.16 -9.80
CA ASN A 337 19.79 -37.64 -9.82
C ASN A 337 20.02 -38.26 -11.21
N ILE A 338 20.68 -37.54 -12.12
CA ILE A 338 21.14 -38.09 -13.39
C ILE A 338 22.66 -37.92 -13.48
N LEU A 339 23.41 -38.79 -12.84
CA LEU A 339 24.77 -39.21 -13.22
C LEU A 339 25.01 -40.62 -12.70
#